data_05cdc357e9fe9b64df0d538e9539d837
#
_entry.id   05cdc357e9fe9b64df0d538e9539d837
#
_cell.length_a   1.000
_cell.length_b   1.000
_cell.length_c   1.000
_cell.angle_alpha   90.00
_cell.angle_beta   90.00
_cell.angle_gamma   90.00
#
_symmetry.space_group_name_H-M   'P 1'
#
loop_
_entity.id
_entity.type
_entity.pdbx_description
1 polymer ?
#
loop_
_entity_poly.entity_id
_entity_poly.type
_entity_poly.pdbx_seq_one_letter_code
_entity_poly.pdbx_strand_id
1 'polypeptide(L)'
;MKGGVGKSTLAVNLAWQFYQFGKRVLVVDLDPQFNASQYMLGGEGYKKLAQNQAPTTWDIFEQHTAIPGTPKKIFDPKNVIHSIHAISKYRTNCLHLIPARLELCYTLRHPAGKEQLLAKFLSKEAAKYDLVVIDCPPTDSLFSTAAYHASDYILVPVRPEYLSTIGLPLLARSIREFREQHENSSLDVAGIVFNSTSDYQPEEGRSRTEVTALAAQLGWHIFPTSIDYSRSYPKGAREAKPIFATSYSRSHHATTLRTFARELGSRIGVQL
;
A
#
# COMPACT_ATOMS: atom_id res chain seq x y z
N MET A 1 -1.99 -14.50 -1.97
CA MET A 1 -1.23 -13.90 -3.11
C MET A 1 0.27 -14.13 -2.90
N LYS A 2 1.07 -14.12 -3.98
CA LYS A 2 2.52 -14.32 -3.88
C LYS A 2 3.21 -13.13 -3.18
N GLY A 3 4.17 -13.40 -2.29
CA GLY A 3 5.10 -12.39 -1.82
C GLY A 3 6.08 -11.96 -2.94
N GLY A 4 6.66 -10.77 -2.84
CA GLY A 4 7.70 -10.33 -3.78
C GLY A 4 7.23 -9.73 -5.11
N VAL A 5 5.91 -9.52 -5.32
CA VAL A 5 5.40 -8.82 -6.51
C VAL A 5 5.62 -7.31 -6.49
N GLY A 6 6.27 -6.78 -5.44
CA GLY A 6 6.61 -5.37 -5.31
C GLY A 6 5.50 -4.44 -4.80
N LYS A 7 4.51 -4.95 -4.05
CA LYS A 7 3.41 -4.14 -3.48
C LYS A 7 3.93 -2.93 -2.70
N SER A 8 4.70 -3.16 -1.64
CA SER A 8 5.24 -2.10 -0.79
C SER A 8 6.11 -1.11 -1.57
N THR A 9 6.94 -1.63 -2.46
CA THR A 9 7.79 -0.79 -3.33
C THR A 9 6.94 0.11 -4.22
N LEU A 10 5.89 -0.44 -4.85
CA LEU A 10 5.00 0.33 -5.72
C LEU A 10 4.18 1.33 -4.91
N ALA A 11 3.60 0.92 -3.77
CA ALA A 11 2.81 1.77 -2.89
C ALA A 11 3.61 3.00 -2.43
N VAL A 12 4.84 2.80 -1.94
CA VAL A 12 5.73 3.88 -1.49
C VAL A 12 6.08 4.82 -2.65
N ASN A 13 6.46 4.29 -3.81
CA ASN A 13 6.86 5.12 -4.94
C ASN A 13 5.67 5.88 -5.55
N LEU A 14 4.46 5.31 -5.57
CA LEU A 14 3.24 6.01 -5.94
C LEU A 14 2.92 7.14 -4.96
N ALA A 15 2.99 6.89 -3.66
CA ALA A 15 2.77 7.92 -2.64
C ALA A 15 3.71 9.11 -2.82
N TRP A 16 5.01 8.85 -3.07
CA TRP A 16 5.98 9.88 -3.38
C TRP A 16 5.66 10.62 -4.69
N GLN A 17 5.17 9.90 -5.72
CA GLN A 17 4.84 10.51 -7.01
C GLN A 17 3.60 11.42 -6.89
N PHE A 18 2.57 11.02 -6.15
CA PHE A 18 1.41 11.87 -5.88
C PHE A 18 1.79 13.08 -5.02
N TYR A 19 2.66 12.91 -4.04
CA TYR A 19 3.23 14.03 -3.31
C TYR A 19 3.96 15.03 -4.23
N GLN A 20 4.73 14.55 -5.23
CA GLN A 20 5.36 15.40 -6.24
C GLN A 20 4.33 16.12 -7.14
N PHE A 21 3.15 15.56 -7.31
CA PHE A 21 2.03 16.22 -7.99
C PHE A 21 1.30 17.26 -7.10
N GLY A 22 1.83 17.56 -5.92
CA GLY A 22 1.26 18.54 -5.02
C GLY A 22 0.16 18.01 -4.10
N LYS A 23 -0.04 16.67 -4.03
CA LYS A 23 -1.11 16.06 -3.22
C LYS A 23 -0.69 15.85 -1.77
N ARG A 24 -1.68 15.91 -0.88
CA ARG A 24 -1.53 15.48 0.52
C ARG A 24 -1.75 13.97 0.56
N VAL A 25 -0.71 13.24 0.92
CA VAL A 25 -0.71 11.77 0.86
C VAL A 25 -0.45 11.16 2.22
N LEU A 26 -1.26 10.18 2.60
CA LEU A 26 -1.03 9.31 3.75
C LEU A 26 -0.73 7.90 3.27
N VAL A 27 0.35 7.30 3.78
CA VAL A 27 0.64 5.88 3.61
C VAL A 27 0.33 5.15 4.91
N VAL A 28 -0.38 4.03 4.81
CA VAL A 28 -0.67 3.13 5.93
C VAL A 28 -0.01 1.79 5.65
N ASP A 29 0.93 1.40 6.49
CA ASP A 29 1.59 0.10 6.39
C ASP A 29 0.86 -0.92 7.28
N LEU A 30 0.24 -1.94 6.66
CA LEU A 30 -0.46 -3.04 7.34
C LEU A 30 0.31 -4.37 7.28
N ASP A 31 1.51 -4.37 6.68
CA ASP A 31 2.31 -5.58 6.65
C ASP A 31 3.16 -5.70 7.93
N PRO A 32 3.02 -6.78 8.73
CA PRO A 32 3.89 -7.03 9.87
C PRO A 32 5.39 -7.12 9.52
N GLN A 33 5.72 -7.26 8.24
CA GLN A 33 7.10 -7.16 7.73
C GLN A 33 7.59 -5.72 7.60
N PHE A 34 6.72 -4.71 7.77
CA PHE A 34 6.99 -3.26 7.82
C PHE A 34 7.90 -2.74 6.68
N ASN A 35 7.81 -3.35 5.49
CA ASN A 35 8.65 -3.00 4.35
C ASN A 35 8.42 -1.56 3.86
N ALA A 36 7.17 -1.10 3.79
CA ALA A 36 6.86 0.28 3.41
C ALA A 36 7.38 1.27 4.45
N SER A 37 7.26 0.94 5.75
CA SER A 37 7.78 1.75 6.85
C SER A 37 9.29 1.91 6.79
N GLN A 38 10.02 0.81 6.59
CA GLN A 38 11.48 0.86 6.43
C GLN A 38 11.90 1.63 5.18
N TYR A 39 11.17 1.48 4.09
CA TYR A 39 11.47 2.20 2.85
C TYR A 39 11.33 3.71 3.05
N MET A 40 10.26 4.17 3.72
CA MET A 40 9.98 5.59 3.87
C MET A 40 10.83 6.27 4.95
N LEU A 41 11.12 5.57 6.03
CA LEU A 41 11.89 6.11 7.17
C LEU A 41 13.40 5.90 7.04
N GLY A 42 13.80 4.93 6.21
CA GLY A 42 15.16 4.41 6.19
C GLY A 42 15.49 3.60 7.45
N GLY A 43 16.61 2.87 7.41
CA GLY A 43 16.99 2.00 8.53
C GLY A 43 17.18 2.74 9.87
N GLU A 44 17.83 3.88 9.86
CA GLU A 44 18.06 4.67 11.06
C GLU A 44 16.78 5.34 11.59
N GLY A 45 15.92 5.85 10.68
CA GLY A 45 14.62 6.42 11.08
C GLY A 45 13.72 5.36 11.71
N TYR A 46 13.67 4.16 11.13
CA TYR A 46 12.89 3.06 11.69
C TYR A 46 13.43 2.57 13.04
N LYS A 47 14.76 2.48 13.21
CA LYS A 47 15.37 2.16 14.51
C LYS A 47 14.98 3.15 15.59
N LYS A 48 15.03 4.46 15.31
CA LYS A 48 14.60 5.51 16.23
C LYS A 48 13.12 5.38 16.60
N LEU A 49 12.25 5.08 15.62
CA LEU A 49 10.84 4.83 15.84
C LEU A 49 10.63 3.68 16.83
N ALA A 50 11.32 2.56 16.62
CA ALA A 50 11.25 1.37 17.48
C ALA A 50 11.79 1.64 18.89
N GLN A 51 12.94 2.31 19.02
CA GLN A 51 13.55 2.67 20.32
C GLN A 51 12.66 3.61 21.14
N ASN A 52 12.00 4.56 20.48
CA ASN A 52 11.09 5.51 21.13
C ASN A 52 9.70 4.90 21.39
N GLN A 53 9.48 3.63 21.05
CA GLN A 53 8.17 2.98 21.14
C GLN A 53 7.06 3.83 20.51
N ALA A 54 7.38 4.49 19.40
CA ALA A 54 6.46 5.39 18.74
C ALA A 54 5.21 4.62 18.27
N PRO A 55 4.01 5.24 18.32
CA PRO A 55 2.77 4.60 17.90
C PRO A 55 2.80 4.19 16.42
N THR A 56 2.13 3.09 16.12
CA THR A 56 2.12 2.41 14.81
C THR A 56 0.71 1.90 14.48
N THR A 57 0.53 1.24 13.34
CA THR A 57 -0.73 0.55 13.00
C THR A 57 -1.15 -0.47 14.07
N TRP A 58 -0.20 -1.09 14.79
CA TRP A 58 -0.51 -1.98 15.90
C TRP A 58 -1.35 -1.29 16.98
N ASP A 59 -1.08 -0.03 17.29
CA ASP A 59 -1.82 0.73 18.29
C ASP A 59 -3.27 1.02 17.86
N ILE A 60 -3.55 1.08 16.54
CA ILE A 60 -4.92 1.20 16.00
C ILE A 60 -5.72 -0.08 16.29
N PHE A 61 -5.11 -1.25 16.09
CA PHE A 61 -5.79 -2.53 16.29
C PHE A 61 -5.89 -2.96 17.77
N GLU A 62 -4.94 -2.52 18.63
CA GLU A 62 -4.87 -2.91 20.04
C GLU A 62 -5.36 -1.81 21.02
N GLN A 63 -6.00 -0.75 20.52
CA GLN A 63 -6.49 0.37 21.34
C GLN A 63 -7.48 -0.02 22.44
N HIS A 64 -8.15 -1.18 22.29
CA HIS A 64 -9.12 -1.70 23.24
C HIS A 64 -8.61 -2.92 24.03
N THR A 65 -7.38 -3.37 23.76
CA THR A 65 -6.82 -4.54 24.45
C THR A 65 -6.34 -4.10 25.83
N ALA A 66 -7.10 -4.46 26.85
CA ALA A 66 -6.70 -4.27 28.24
C ALA A 66 -5.67 -5.35 28.62
N ILE A 67 -4.42 -4.96 28.78
CA ILE A 67 -3.42 -5.83 29.41
C ILE A 67 -3.60 -5.67 30.93
N PRO A 68 -3.97 -6.73 31.67
CA PRO A 68 -4.13 -6.64 33.12
C PRO A 68 -2.86 -6.10 33.78
N GLY A 69 -3.02 -5.10 34.64
CA GLY A 69 -1.92 -4.49 35.39
C GLY A 69 -1.16 -3.37 34.68
N THR A 70 -1.50 -3.05 33.42
CA THR A 70 -0.95 -1.88 32.72
C THR A 70 -1.93 -0.70 32.75
N PRO A 71 -1.44 0.55 32.91
CA PRO A 71 -2.29 1.71 32.71
C PRO A 71 -2.90 1.68 31.31
N LYS A 72 -4.19 1.93 31.18
CA LYS A 72 -4.86 2.05 29.88
C LYS A 72 -4.17 3.15 29.09
N LYS A 73 -3.39 2.79 28.07
CA LYS A 73 -2.73 3.76 27.20
C LYS A 73 -3.84 4.55 26.49
N ILE A 74 -3.90 5.86 26.73
CA ILE A 74 -4.83 6.71 26.00
C ILE A 74 -4.34 6.75 24.57
N PHE A 75 -5.11 6.13 23.67
CA PHE A 75 -4.85 6.16 22.24
C PHE A 75 -5.21 7.57 21.71
N ASP A 76 -4.18 8.31 21.30
CA ASP A 76 -4.39 9.54 20.54
C ASP A 76 -4.14 9.25 19.06
N PRO A 77 -5.17 9.31 18.22
CA PRO A 77 -5.06 9.04 16.78
C PRO A 77 -3.98 9.88 16.09
N LYS A 78 -3.73 11.09 16.56
CA LYS A 78 -2.74 11.99 15.94
C LYS A 78 -1.31 11.49 16.09
N ASN A 79 -1.03 10.75 17.16
CA ASN A 79 0.33 10.28 17.46
C ASN A 79 0.80 9.11 16.59
N VAL A 80 -0.12 8.42 15.87
CA VAL A 80 0.26 7.32 14.96
C VAL A 80 0.68 7.82 13.58
N ILE A 81 0.39 9.09 13.26
CA ILE A 81 0.71 9.69 11.96
C ILE A 81 2.06 10.38 12.04
N HIS A 82 3.05 9.83 11.34
CA HIS A 82 4.41 10.34 11.30
C HIS A 82 4.64 11.16 10.03
N SER A 83 5.26 12.33 10.18
CA SER A 83 5.55 13.20 9.05
C SER A 83 6.83 12.76 8.36
N ILE A 84 6.75 12.45 7.08
CA ILE A 84 7.90 12.29 6.18
C ILE A 84 8.24 13.64 5.55
N HIS A 85 7.21 14.34 5.03
CA HIS A 85 7.29 15.73 4.58
C HIS A 85 6.08 16.49 5.09
N ALA A 86 6.32 17.47 5.95
CA ALA A 86 5.28 18.30 6.55
C ALA A 86 4.82 19.41 5.60
N ILE A 87 3.59 19.87 5.82
CA ILE A 87 3.10 21.14 5.28
C ILE A 87 4.01 22.26 5.79
N SER A 88 4.40 23.19 4.93
CA SER A 88 5.23 24.34 5.29
C SER A 88 4.63 25.62 4.71
N LYS A 89 5.22 26.78 5.07
CA LYS A 89 4.83 28.08 4.51
C LYS A 89 4.85 28.11 2.96
N TYR A 90 5.66 27.26 2.34
CA TYR A 90 5.87 27.23 0.90
C TYR A 90 5.26 25.99 0.22
N ARG A 91 4.69 25.04 0.96
CA ARG A 91 4.13 23.81 0.44
C ARG A 91 2.85 23.44 1.18
N THR A 92 1.76 23.31 0.46
CA THR A 92 0.46 22.88 1.00
C THR A 92 0.31 21.36 1.03
N ASN A 93 1.14 20.65 0.25
CA ASN A 93 1.16 19.18 0.21
C ASN A 93 1.99 18.59 1.35
N CYS A 94 1.67 17.36 1.71
CA CYS A 94 2.40 16.60 2.74
C CYS A 94 2.52 15.13 2.33
N LEU A 95 3.49 14.45 2.92
CA LEU A 95 3.62 13.01 2.85
C LEU A 95 3.77 12.48 4.27
N HIS A 96 2.77 11.74 4.70
CA HIS A 96 2.70 11.16 6.03
C HIS A 96 2.68 9.64 5.97
N LEU A 97 3.04 9.00 7.07
CA LEU A 97 3.10 7.56 7.23
C LEU A 97 2.46 7.13 8.56
N ILE A 98 1.64 6.11 8.52
CA ILE A 98 1.32 5.29 9.70
C ILE A 98 2.16 4.03 9.57
N PRO A 99 3.25 3.90 10.35
CA PRO A 99 4.18 2.80 10.19
C PRO A 99 3.65 1.51 10.81
N ALA A 100 4.11 0.36 10.29
CA ALA A 100 3.92 -0.95 10.91
C ALA A 100 5.10 -1.32 11.80
N ARG A 101 4.88 -2.37 12.61
CA ARG A 101 5.89 -3.04 13.44
C ARG A 101 5.59 -4.52 13.52
N LEU A 102 6.61 -5.32 13.89
CA LEU A 102 6.49 -6.77 13.94
C LEU A 102 5.34 -7.25 14.84
N GLU A 103 5.12 -6.55 15.95
CA GLU A 103 4.09 -6.88 16.93
C GLU A 103 2.67 -6.84 16.36
N LEU A 104 2.47 -6.20 15.21
CA LEU A 104 1.21 -6.26 14.47
C LEU A 104 0.78 -7.71 14.19
N CYS A 105 1.73 -8.65 14.04
CA CYS A 105 1.42 -10.06 13.87
C CYS A 105 0.64 -10.67 15.06
N TYR A 106 0.79 -10.13 16.28
CA TYR A 106 0.04 -10.61 17.44
C TYR A 106 -1.45 -10.33 17.36
N THR A 107 -1.85 -9.30 16.61
CA THR A 107 -3.27 -8.99 16.37
C THR A 107 -4.01 -10.14 15.68
N LEU A 108 -3.29 -10.94 14.87
CA LEU A 108 -3.86 -12.12 14.19
C LEU A 108 -4.25 -13.25 15.15
N ARG A 109 -3.79 -13.24 16.41
CA ARG A 109 -4.19 -14.24 17.41
C ARG A 109 -5.60 -14.01 17.94
N HIS A 110 -6.06 -12.75 17.91
CA HIS A 110 -7.38 -12.34 18.38
C HIS A 110 -7.99 -11.33 17.38
N PRO A 111 -8.39 -11.78 16.18
CA PRO A 111 -8.81 -10.90 15.09
C PRO A 111 -10.24 -10.35 15.25
N ALA A 112 -11.10 -11.08 15.98
CA ALA A 112 -12.53 -10.78 16.04
C ALA A 112 -12.83 -9.34 16.51
N GLY A 113 -13.66 -8.64 15.75
CA GLY A 113 -14.11 -7.28 16.04
C GLY A 113 -13.09 -6.18 15.71
N LYS A 114 -11.99 -6.52 15.04
CA LYS A 114 -10.94 -5.56 14.68
C LYS A 114 -10.97 -5.16 13.21
N GLU A 115 -11.78 -5.79 12.40
CA GLU A 115 -11.83 -5.62 10.94
C GLU A 115 -12.15 -4.17 10.52
N GLN A 116 -12.96 -3.48 11.31
CA GLN A 116 -13.40 -2.12 11.01
C GLN A 116 -12.60 -1.02 11.73
N LEU A 117 -11.61 -1.36 12.57
CA LEU A 117 -10.89 -0.37 13.36
C LEU A 117 -10.10 0.61 12.50
N LEU A 118 -9.48 0.14 11.43
CA LEU A 118 -8.78 1.01 10.48
C LEU A 118 -9.74 1.94 9.76
N ALA A 119 -10.86 1.45 9.25
CA ALA A 119 -11.88 2.26 8.58
C ALA A 119 -12.43 3.34 9.52
N LYS A 120 -12.74 2.96 10.77
CA LYS A 120 -13.20 3.91 11.81
C LYS A 120 -12.15 4.96 12.15
N PHE A 121 -10.88 4.61 12.14
CA PHE A 121 -9.79 5.57 12.32
C PHE A 121 -9.71 6.51 11.11
N LEU A 122 -9.64 5.96 9.89
CA LEU A 122 -9.49 6.74 8.67
C LEU A 122 -10.72 7.62 8.37
N SER A 123 -11.93 7.25 8.75
CA SER A 123 -13.12 8.10 8.59
C SER A 123 -12.97 9.48 9.25
N LYS A 124 -12.11 9.60 10.26
CA LYS A 124 -11.83 10.86 10.96
C LYS A 124 -10.63 11.62 10.39
N GLU A 125 -9.70 10.91 9.77
CA GLU A 125 -8.41 11.47 9.37
C GLU A 125 -8.28 11.65 7.85
N ALA A 126 -8.94 10.81 7.04
CA ALA A 126 -8.79 10.76 5.59
C ALA A 126 -9.16 12.07 4.87
N ALA A 127 -10.13 12.83 5.39
CA ALA A 127 -10.52 14.12 4.80
C ALA A 127 -9.38 15.17 4.75
N LYS A 128 -8.31 14.95 5.48
CA LYS A 128 -7.11 15.81 5.45
C LYS A 128 -6.19 15.51 4.26
N TYR A 129 -6.43 14.41 3.54
CA TYR A 129 -5.58 13.90 2.48
C TYR A 129 -6.35 13.81 1.16
N ASP A 130 -5.62 13.97 0.08
CA ASP A 130 -6.15 13.80 -1.28
C ASP A 130 -6.04 12.34 -1.73
N LEU A 131 -5.14 11.57 -1.09
CA LEU A 131 -4.94 10.14 -1.33
C LEU A 131 -4.46 9.44 -0.05
N VAL A 132 -5.08 8.30 0.26
CA VAL A 132 -4.57 7.34 1.26
C VAL A 132 -4.15 6.08 0.52
N VAL A 133 -2.91 5.66 0.72
CA VAL A 133 -2.33 4.43 0.16
C VAL A 133 -2.15 3.42 1.28
N ILE A 134 -2.80 2.26 1.17
CA ILE A 134 -2.70 1.19 2.18
C ILE A 134 -1.86 0.06 1.60
N ASP A 135 -0.69 -0.21 2.20
CA ASP A 135 0.16 -1.35 1.85
C ASP A 135 -0.23 -2.57 2.66
N CYS A 136 -0.63 -3.64 1.99
CA CYS A 136 -1.18 -4.85 2.59
C CYS A 136 -0.22 -6.03 2.50
N PRO A 137 -0.25 -6.96 3.51
CA PRO A 137 0.48 -8.21 3.41
C PRO A 137 -0.02 -9.07 2.23
N PRO A 138 0.78 -10.06 1.79
CA PRO A 138 0.41 -10.93 0.67
C PRO A 138 -0.63 -12.00 1.04
N THR A 139 -1.07 -12.04 2.27
CA THR A 139 -1.99 -13.06 2.80
C THR A 139 -3.41 -12.54 2.88
N ASP A 140 -4.39 -13.45 2.69
CA ASP A 140 -5.77 -13.20 3.06
C ASP A 140 -5.88 -13.31 4.59
N SER A 141 -6.13 -12.20 5.26
CA SER A 141 -6.05 -12.09 6.72
C SER A 141 -6.90 -10.92 7.22
N LEU A 142 -7.02 -10.77 8.53
CA LEU A 142 -7.61 -9.60 9.18
C LEU A 142 -7.16 -8.27 8.52
N PHE A 143 -5.88 -8.14 8.17
CA PHE A 143 -5.36 -6.89 7.61
C PHE A 143 -5.85 -6.64 6.19
N SER A 144 -6.03 -7.68 5.38
CA SER A 144 -6.66 -7.53 4.05
C SER A 144 -8.12 -7.12 4.19
N THR A 145 -8.87 -7.75 5.10
CA THR A 145 -10.26 -7.38 5.37
C THR A 145 -10.37 -5.96 5.93
N ALA A 146 -9.47 -5.57 6.86
CA ALA A 146 -9.43 -4.20 7.37
C ALA A 146 -9.11 -3.17 6.28
N ALA A 147 -8.23 -3.51 5.33
CA ALA A 147 -7.95 -2.67 4.18
C ALA A 147 -9.18 -2.55 3.26
N TYR A 148 -9.90 -3.64 3.02
CA TYR A 148 -11.13 -3.61 2.21
C TYR A 148 -12.20 -2.69 2.82
N HIS A 149 -12.42 -2.75 4.14
CA HIS A 149 -13.33 -1.83 4.83
C HIS A 149 -12.90 -0.36 4.76
N ALA A 150 -11.61 -0.11 4.59
CA ALA A 150 -11.02 1.23 4.66
C ALA A 150 -10.69 1.84 3.28
N SER A 151 -11.01 1.14 2.19
CA SER A 151 -10.61 1.54 0.84
C SER A 151 -11.79 1.69 -0.09
N ASP A 152 -11.67 2.62 -1.05
CA ASP A 152 -12.57 2.76 -2.18
C ASP A 152 -12.11 1.89 -3.36
N TYR A 153 -10.79 1.70 -3.51
CA TYR A 153 -10.19 1.02 -4.65
C TYR A 153 -9.09 0.04 -4.25
N ILE A 154 -8.99 -1.06 -4.99
CA ILE A 154 -7.89 -2.02 -4.92
C ILE A 154 -7.05 -1.89 -6.19
N LEU A 155 -5.76 -1.59 -6.05
CA LEU A 155 -4.77 -1.73 -7.11
C LEU A 155 -4.09 -3.09 -7.02
N VAL A 156 -4.02 -3.83 -8.12
CA VAL A 156 -3.50 -5.19 -8.16
C VAL A 156 -2.18 -5.22 -8.95
N PRO A 157 -1.01 -5.11 -8.29
CA PRO A 157 0.26 -5.32 -8.97
C PRO A 157 0.47 -6.81 -9.23
N VAL A 158 0.80 -7.13 -10.48
CA VAL A 158 1.00 -8.50 -10.96
C VAL A 158 2.36 -8.60 -11.62
N ARG A 159 3.19 -9.53 -11.15
CA ARG A 159 4.37 -9.93 -11.90
C ARG A 159 3.94 -10.93 -12.96
N PRO A 160 4.29 -10.75 -14.26
CA PRO A 160 3.86 -11.64 -15.32
C PRO A 160 4.62 -12.97 -15.26
N GLU A 161 4.17 -13.85 -14.39
CA GLU A 161 4.69 -15.19 -14.18
C GLU A 161 3.55 -16.16 -13.85
N TYR A 162 3.73 -17.45 -14.11
CA TYR A 162 2.71 -18.49 -13.97
C TYR A 162 1.96 -18.47 -12.63
N LEU A 163 2.65 -18.24 -11.50
CA LEU A 163 2.00 -18.20 -10.18
C LEU A 163 1.00 -17.05 -10.02
N SER A 164 1.08 -16.03 -10.86
CA SER A 164 0.12 -14.92 -10.83
C SER A 164 -1.25 -15.34 -11.40
N THR A 165 -1.27 -16.27 -12.34
CA THR A 165 -2.52 -16.80 -12.91
C THR A 165 -3.33 -17.61 -11.90
N ILE A 166 -2.65 -18.18 -10.89
CA ILE A 166 -3.28 -18.88 -9.75
C ILE A 166 -3.74 -17.89 -8.68
N GLY A 167 -2.95 -16.86 -8.40
CA GLY A 167 -3.23 -15.90 -7.34
C GLY A 167 -4.40 -14.95 -7.63
N LEU A 168 -4.61 -14.58 -8.90
CA LEU A 168 -5.68 -13.67 -9.30
C LEU A 168 -7.09 -14.20 -9.04
N PRO A 169 -7.45 -15.45 -9.39
CA PRO A 169 -8.76 -16.01 -9.07
C PRO A 169 -9.04 -16.07 -7.57
N LEU A 170 -8.03 -16.36 -6.75
CA LEU A 170 -8.16 -16.36 -5.28
C LEU A 170 -8.44 -14.97 -4.74
N LEU A 171 -7.73 -13.94 -5.24
CA LEU A 171 -8.01 -12.55 -4.88
C LEU A 171 -9.42 -12.13 -5.31
N ALA A 172 -9.82 -12.48 -6.54
CA ALA A 172 -11.15 -12.16 -7.06
C ALA A 172 -12.25 -12.80 -6.19
N ARG A 173 -12.03 -14.03 -5.74
CA ARG A 173 -12.93 -14.71 -4.81
C ARG A 173 -13.01 -13.97 -3.46
N SER A 174 -11.89 -13.63 -2.86
CA SER A 174 -11.84 -12.89 -1.59
C SER A 174 -12.58 -11.55 -1.67
N ILE A 175 -12.37 -10.78 -2.76
CA ILE A 175 -13.07 -9.51 -2.97
C ILE A 175 -14.58 -9.71 -3.15
N ARG A 176 -14.99 -10.74 -3.90
CA ARG A 176 -16.40 -11.05 -4.11
C ARG A 176 -17.07 -11.46 -2.80
N GLU A 177 -16.48 -12.39 -2.04
CA GLU A 177 -16.98 -12.81 -0.73
C GLU A 177 -17.11 -11.62 0.24
N PHE A 178 -16.14 -10.71 0.22
CA PHE A 178 -16.22 -9.48 1.01
C PHE A 178 -17.40 -8.59 0.59
N ARG A 179 -17.61 -8.38 -0.71
CA ARG A 179 -18.74 -7.57 -1.22
C ARG A 179 -20.10 -8.19 -0.92
N GLU A 180 -20.23 -9.52 -1.03
CA GLU A 180 -21.45 -10.26 -0.69
C GLU A 180 -21.80 -10.14 0.80
N GLN A 181 -20.78 -10.12 1.68
CA GLN A 181 -20.97 -9.92 3.13
C GLN A 181 -21.24 -8.47 3.52
N HIS A 182 -20.89 -7.52 2.65
CA HIS A 182 -20.94 -6.08 2.93
C HIS A 182 -21.59 -5.33 1.77
N GLU A 183 -22.92 -5.49 1.62
CA GLU A 183 -23.72 -4.95 0.50
C GLU A 183 -23.57 -3.43 0.27
N ASN A 184 -23.26 -2.67 1.33
CA ASN A 184 -23.05 -1.22 1.25
C ASN A 184 -21.59 -0.83 0.94
N SER A 185 -20.72 -1.78 0.62
CA SER A 185 -19.33 -1.49 0.30
C SER A 185 -19.21 -0.89 -1.09
N SER A 186 -18.57 0.28 -1.18
CA SER A 186 -18.21 0.93 -2.45
C SER A 186 -16.88 0.42 -3.03
N LEU A 187 -16.26 -0.58 -2.39
CA LEU A 187 -14.95 -1.09 -2.79
C LEU A 187 -14.94 -1.59 -4.23
N ASP A 188 -14.05 -1.06 -5.06
CA ASP A 188 -13.87 -1.48 -6.44
C ASP A 188 -12.41 -1.83 -6.77
N VAL A 189 -12.20 -2.50 -7.91
CA VAL A 189 -10.87 -2.80 -8.42
C VAL A 189 -10.47 -1.72 -9.42
N ALA A 190 -9.51 -0.87 -9.05
CA ALA A 190 -8.97 0.15 -9.95
C ALA A 190 -8.38 -0.49 -11.22
N GLY A 191 -7.70 -1.62 -11.05
CA GLY A 191 -7.15 -2.39 -12.16
C GLY A 191 -5.90 -3.16 -11.78
N ILE A 192 -5.41 -3.88 -12.78
CA ILE A 192 -4.15 -4.64 -12.74
C ILE A 192 -3.04 -3.81 -13.38
N VAL A 193 -1.89 -3.73 -12.72
CA VAL A 193 -0.66 -3.21 -13.29
C VAL A 193 0.39 -4.30 -13.35
N PHE A 194 0.97 -4.52 -14.52
CA PHE A 194 2.14 -5.40 -14.64
C PHE A 194 3.35 -4.73 -14.00
N ASN A 195 3.96 -5.44 -13.05
CA ASN A 195 5.06 -4.93 -12.24
C ASN A 195 6.26 -5.86 -12.25
N SER A 196 7.47 -5.31 -12.16
CA SER A 196 8.73 -6.05 -12.24
C SER A 196 8.86 -6.84 -13.54
N THR A 197 8.46 -6.22 -14.65
CA THR A 197 8.51 -6.82 -15.98
C THR A 197 9.94 -6.83 -16.55
N SER A 198 10.20 -7.77 -17.47
CA SER A 198 11.48 -7.89 -18.16
C SER A 198 11.21 -8.32 -19.60
N ASP A 199 11.74 -7.61 -20.58
CA ASP A 199 11.51 -7.89 -22.00
C ASP A 199 12.20 -9.17 -22.51
N TYR A 200 12.91 -9.88 -21.65
CA TYR A 200 13.81 -10.97 -22.04
C TYR A 200 13.28 -12.38 -21.75
N GLN A 201 12.04 -12.53 -21.28
CA GLN A 201 11.54 -13.84 -20.88
C GLN A 201 10.29 -14.24 -21.70
N PRO A 202 10.37 -15.25 -22.58
CA PRO A 202 9.23 -15.75 -23.36
C PRO A 202 8.02 -16.13 -22.49
N GLU A 203 8.27 -16.62 -21.27
CA GLU A 203 7.25 -16.99 -20.29
C GLU A 203 6.42 -15.79 -19.83
N GLU A 204 7.01 -14.59 -19.79
CA GLU A 204 6.27 -13.37 -19.47
C GLU A 204 5.16 -13.07 -20.48
N GLY A 205 5.40 -13.33 -21.77
CA GLY A 205 4.41 -13.14 -22.82
C GLY A 205 3.18 -14.02 -22.64
N ARG A 206 3.39 -15.31 -22.32
CA ARG A 206 2.29 -16.24 -22.02
C ARG A 206 1.51 -15.79 -20.78
N SER A 207 2.21 -15.53 -19.68
CA SER A 207 1.58 -15.10 -18.43
C SER A 207 0.83 -13.79 -18.58
N ARG A 208 1.31 -12.84 -19.39
CA ARG A 208 0.57 -11.61 -19.70
C ARG A 208 -0.73 -11.91 -20.43
N THR A 209 -0.71 -12.80 -21.44
CA THR A 209 -1.91 -13.22 -22.18
C THR A 209 -2.93 -13.86 -21.26
N GLU A 210 -2.51 -14.78 -20.41
CA GLU A 210 -3.38 -15.47 -19.46
C GLU A 210 -3.98 -14.49 -18.41
N VAL A 211 -3.16 -13.61 -17.84
CA VAL A 211 -3.63 -12.56 -16.90
C VAL A 211 -4.61 -11.63 -17.60
N THR A 212 -4.36 -11.27 -18.85
CA THR A 212 -5.26 -10.40 -19.63
C THR A 212 -6.61 -11.08 -19.88
N ALA A 213 -6.61 -12.36 -20.21
CA ALA A 213 -7.84 -13.12 -20.37
C ALA A 213 -8.64 -13.24 -19.06
N LEU A 214 -7.96 -13.50 -17.93
CA LEU A 214 -8.58 -13.52 -16.61
C LEU A 214 -9.14 -12.13 -16.22
N ALA A 215 -8.41 -11.05 -16.47
CA ALA A 215 -8.88 -9.69 -16.20
C ALA A 215 -10.16 -9.39 -16.99
N ALA A 216 -10.22 -9.77 -18.27
CA ALA A 216 -11.41 -9.58 -19.09
C ALA A 216 -12.62 -10.37 -18.53
N GLN A 217 -12.43 -11.61 -18.08
CA GLN A 217 -13.48 -12.42 -17.44
C GLN A 217 -13.98 -11.80 -16.13
N LEU A 218 -13.09 -11.14 -15.37
CA LEU A 218 -13.43 -10.50 -14.11
C LEU A 218 -13.96 -9.07 -14.28
N GLY A 219 -13.94 -8.51 -15.51
CA GLY A 219 -14.26 -7.11 -15.76
C GLY A 219 -13.24 -6.12 -15.19
N TRP A 220 -12.01 -6.56 -14.95
CA TRP A 220 -10.97 -5.72 -14.36
C TRP A 220 -10.15 -5.00 -15.42
N HIS A 221 -9.92 -3.71 -15.20
CA HIS A 221 -9.07 -2.90 -16.05
C HIS A 221 -7.61 -3.35 -15.98
N ILE A 222 -6.89 -3.33 -17.10
CA ILE A 222 -5.44 -3.45 -17.12
C ILE A 222 -4.84 -2.11 -17.52
N PHE A 223 -3.95 -1.60 -16.67
CA PHE A 223 -3.26 -0.34 -16.99
C PHE A 223 -2.31 -0.54 -18.17
N PRO A 224 -2.29 0.39 -19.15
CA PRO A 224 -1.41 0.29 -20.31
C PRO A 224 0.07 0.37 -19.92
N THR A 225 0.39 1.14 -18.89
CA THR A 225 1.76 1.24 -18.39
C THR A 225 2.15 0.02 -17.57
N SER A 226 3.29 -0.62 -17.93
CA SER A 226 3.96 -1.65 -17.13
C SER A 226 5.15 -1.05 -16.38
N ILE A 227 5.42 -1.54 -15.19
CA ILE A 227 6.54 -1.11 -14.35
C ILE A 227 7.68 -2.13 -14.49
N ASP A 228 8.78 -1.73 -15.09
CA ASP A 228 9.92 -2.59 -15.33
C ASP A 228 10.68 -2.93 -14.05
N TYR A 229 11.30 -4.10 -14.05
CA TYR A 229 12.25 -4.45 -13.01
C TYR A 229 13.44 -3.46 -13.02
N SER A 230 13.80 -2.95 -11.87
CA SER A 230 14.97 -2.09 -11.72
C SER A 230 15.70 -2.34 -10.40
N ARG A 231 17.03 -2.43 -10.50
CA ARG A 231 17.90 -2.45 -9.31
C ARG A 231 17.89 -1.14 -8.52
N SER A 232 17.31 -0.08 -9.08
CA SER A 232 17.15 1.20 -8.39
C SER A 232 16.09 1.16 -7.29
N TYR A 233 15.11 0.23 -7.34
CA TYR A 233 14.13 0.08 -6.26
C TYR A 233 14.75 -0.37 -4.92
N PRO A 234 15.58 -1.43 -4.86
CA PRO A 234 16.28 -1.77 -3.61
C PRO A 234 17.23 -0.66 -3.14
N LYS A 235 17.82 0.10 -4.06
CA LYS A 235 18.64 1.26 -3.73
C LYS A 235 17.79 2.36 -3.07
N GLY A 236 16.61 2.63 -3.60
CA GLY A 236 15.65 3.58 -3.03
C GLY A 236 15.28 3.21 -1.61
N ALA A 237 14.98 1.95 -1.34
CA ALA A 237 14.69 1.48 0.01
C ALA A 237 15.87 1.71 0.99
N ARG A 238 17.10 1.52 0.53
CA ARG A 238 18.31 1.79 1.34
C ARG A 238 18.52 3.28 1.61
N GLU A 239 18.23 4.14 0.62
CA GLU A 239 18.42 5.60 0.70
C GLU A 239 17.21 6.33 1.29
N ALA A 240 16.12 5.63 1.60
CA ALA A 240 14.82 6.22 1.97
C ALA A 240 14.36 7.28 0.94
N LYS A 241 14.49 6.96 -0.34
CA LYS A 241 14.16 7.85 -1.46
C LYS A 241 13.34 7.14 -2.51
N PRO A 242 12.41 7.85 -3.17
CA PRO A 242 11.71 7.27 -4.31
C PRO A 242 12.67 6.99 -5.47
N ILE A 243 12.28 6.09 -6.37
CA ILE A 243 13.12 5.64 -7.49
C ILE A 243 13.67 6.80 -8.34
N PHE A 244 12.91 7.88 -8.48
CA PHE A 244 13.31 9.05 -9.28
C PHE A 244 14.29 10.01 -8.56
N ALA A 245 14.57 9.79 -7.27
CA ALA A 245 15.48 10.60 -6.46
C ALA A 245 16.67 9.79 -5.91
N THR A 246 16.81 8.53 -6.31
CA THR A 246 17.96 7.69 -5.91
C THR A 246 19.23 8.10 -6.64
N SER A 247 20.39 7.75 -6.09
CA SER A 247 21.69 7.93 -6.74
C SER A 247 21.84 7.16 -8.06
N TYR A 248 20.97 6.18 -8.35
CA TYR A 248 20.87 5.43 -9.61
C TYR A 248 19.58 5.68 -10.38
N SER A 249 18.97 6.85 -10.17
CA SER A 249 17.76 7.22 -10.90
C SER A 249 18.02 7.23 -12.41
N ARG A 250 17.17 6.49 -13.16
CA ARG A 250 17.14 6.55 -14.63
C ARG A 250 15.87 7.27 -15.06
N SER A 251 15.99 8.17 -16.00
CA SER A 251 14.87 8.98 -16.51
C SER A 251 13.69 8.13 -16.98
N HIS A 252 13.97 6.99 -17.62
CA HIS A 252 12.94 6.05 -18.07
C HIS A 252 12.05 5.58 -16.90
N HIS A 253 12.61 5.04 -15.81
CA HIS A 253 11.82 4.56 -14.68
C HIS A 253 11.04 5.67 -13.98
N ALA A 254 11.62 6.88 -13.90
CA ALA A 254 10.93 8.05 -13.36
C ALA A 254 9.73 8.43 -14.23
N THR A 255 9.89 8.43 -15.55
CA THR A 255 8.83 8.72 -16.51
C THR A 255 7.74 7.67 -16.47
N THR A 256 8.10 6.38 -16.49
CA THR A 256 7.15 5.26 -16.39
C THR A 256 6.29 5.36 -15.14
N LEU A 257 6.92 5.58 -13.98
CA LEU A 257 6.17 5.74 -12.72
C LEU A 257 5.24 6.96 -12.75
N ARG A 258 5.70 8.08 -13.32
CA ARG A 258 4.89 9.30 -13.47
C ARG A 258 3.69 9.07 -14.37
N THR A 259 3.87 8.39 -15.51
CA THR A 259 2.78 8.03 -16.44
C THR A 259 1.77 7.13 -15.77
N PHE A 260 2.23 6.06 -15.12
CA PHE A 260 1.35 5.16 -14.37
C PHE A 260 0.58 5.88 -13.26
N ALA A 261 1.23 6.76 -12.51
CA ALA A 261 0.55 7.52 -11.44
C ALA A 261 -0.56 8.44 -12.00
N ARG A 262 -0.39 8.98 -13.22
CA ARG A 262 -1.45 9.75 -13.92
C ARG A 262 -2.60 8.86 -14.35
N GLU A 263 -2.31 7.70 -14.93
CA GLU A 263 -3.34 6.71 -15.30
C GLU A 263 -4.15 6.29 -14.08
N LEU A 264 -3.47 5.96 -12.99
CA LEU A 264 -4.13 5.60 -11.73
C LEU A 264 -4.95 6.76 -11.18
N GLY A 265 -4.39 7.97 -11.09
CA GLY A 265 -5.09 9.15 -10.60
C GLY A 265 -6.38 9.42 -11.37
N SER A 266 -6.33 9.37 -12.72
CA SER A 266 -7.50 9.48 -13.57
C SER A 266 -8.55 8.39 -13.28
N ARG A 267 -8.10 7.15 -13.07
CA ARG A 267 -8.97 6.00 -12.82
C ARG A 267 -9.72 6.08 -11.48
N ILE A 268 -9.08 6.60 -10.44
CA ILE A 268 -9.64 6.70 -9.08
C ILE A 268 -10.20 8.11 -8.75
N GLY A 269 -10.25 9.02 -9.73
CA GLY A 269 -10.81 10.36 -9.55
C GLY A 269 -9.92 11.34 -8.80
N VAL A 270 -8.63 11.06 -8.63
CA VAL A 270 -7.66 12.01 -8.05
C VAL A 270 -7.16 12.96 -9.14
N GLN A 271 -7.64 14.20 -9.14
CA GLN A 271 -7.18 15.24 -10.07
C GLN A 271 -5.70 15.54 -9.84
N LEU A 272 -4.90 15.68 -10.90
CA LEU A 272 -3.43 15.91 -10.85
C LEU A 272 -3.07 17.28 -11.38
#